data_c6f4d50ae320927007b9121de4231ef2
#
_entry.id   c6f4d50ae320927007b9121de4231ef2
#
_cell.length_a   1.000
_cell.length_b   1.000
_cell.length_c   1.000
_cell.angle_alpha   90.00
_cell.angle_beta   90.00
_cell.angle_gamma   90.00
#
_symmetry.space_group_name_H-M   'P 1'
#
loop_
_entity.id
_entity.type
_entity.pdbx_description
1 polymer ?
#
loop_
_entity_poly.entity_id
_entity_poly.type
_entity_poly.pdbx_seq_one_letter_code
_entity_poly.pdbx_strand_id
1 'polypeptide(L)'
;RKNKNFDRPPDEYKPTFRGMINSIPIELNIDSILIQNSAITYSELGVNKSKSGSIDITDINASIAGVTNMPQQQQRVGKALMKMEALLVGQSRLTTMLSIPYDKDAFSMSVNTTAMDLVKLNPTTKPLAGVDIISGQLHKIDFQMEGSENRANNTLIFDYQNLDLKIISDKGEKKGRKK
;
A
#
# COMPACT_ATOMS: atom_id res chain seq x y z
N ARG A 1 23.71 12.87 -4.94
CA ARG A 1 22.24 12.85 -4.71
C ARG A 1 21.58 13.42 -5.96
N LYS A 2 21.02 12.59 -6.83
CA LYS A 2 20.11 13.09 -7.86
C LYS A 2 18.79 13.42 -7.14
N ASN A 3 18.44 14.70 -7.10
CA ASN A 3 17.09 15.11 -6.81
C ASN A 3 16.20 14.41 -7.84
N LYS A 4 15.32 13.52 -7.41
CA LYS A 4 14.20 13.09 -8.23
C LYS A 4 13.30 14.32 -8.32
N ASN A 5 13.39 15.06 -9.42
CA ASN A 5 12.44 16.12 -9.71
C ASN A 5 11.05 15.47 -9.74
N PHE A 6 10.19 15.94 -8.88
CA PHE A 6 8.79 15.54 -8.85
C PHE A 6 7.98 16.23 -9.98
N ASP A 7 8.60 17.14 -10.74
CA ASP A 7 8.00 17.78 -11.90
C ASP A 7 8.12 16.82 -13.10
N ARG A 8 7.22 15.84 -13.19
CA ARG A 8 7.02 15.07 -14.42
C ARG A 8 6.18 15.89 -15.38
N PRO A 9 6.51 15.89 -16.69
CA PRO A 9 5.62 16.45 -17.70
C PRO A 9 4.21 15.83 -17.58
N PRO A 10 3.15 16.56 -17.92
CA PRO A 10 1.76 16.06 -17.83
C PRO A 10 1.54 14.71 -18.53
N ASP A 11 2.26 14.44 -19.59
CA ASP A 11 2.20 13.22 -20.41
C ASP A 11 2.81 11.99 -19.72
N GLU A 12 3.55 12.17 -18.63
CA GLU A 12 4.13 11.09 -17.83
C GLU A 12 3.26 10.69 -16.61
N TYR A 13 2.12 11.35 -16.40
CA TYR A 13 1.23 10.96 -15.31
C TYR A 13 0.64 9.58 -15.58
N LYS A 14 0.76 8.70 -14.60
CA LYS A 14 0.10 7.39 -14.68
C LYS A 14 -1.41 7.61 -14.64
N PRO A 15 -2.17 6.88 -15.46
CA PRO A 15 -3.63 6.99 -15.44
C PRO A 15 -4.16 6.64 -14.04
N THR A 16 -5.24 7.27 -13.64
CA THR A 16 -5.99 6.90 -12.44
C THR A 16 -6.55 5.48 -12.56
N PHE A 17 -7.03 4.91 -11.46
CA PHE A 17 -7.69 3.60 -11.50
C PHE A 17 -8.86 3.57 -12.48
N ARG A 18 -9.66 4.65 -12.55
CA ARG A 18 -10.73 4.79 -13.56
C ARG A 18 -10.15 4.83 -14.97
N GLY A 19 -9.12 5.63 -15.17
CA GLY A 19 -8.42 5.71 -16.46
C GLY A 19 -7.88 4.36 -16.91
N MET A 20 -7.31 3.56 -16.01
CA MET A 20 -6.85 2.20 -16.32
C MET A 20 -8.01 1.28 -16.73
N ILE A 21 -9.14 1.30 -16.03
CA ILE A 21 -10.32 0.50 -16.39
C ILE A 21 -10.83 0.90 -17.78
N ASN A 22 -10.94 2.20 -18.04
CA ASN A 22 -11.44 2.73 -19.30
C ASN A 22 -10.49 2.50 -20.48
N SER A 23 -9.18 2.29 -20.24
CA SER A 23 -8.19 2.03 -21.28
C SER A 23 -8.18 0.57 -21.77
N ILE A 24 -8.94 -0.33 -21.15
CA ILE A 24 -9.04 -1.73 -21.57
C ILE A 24 -9.74 -1.77 -22.94
N PRO A 25 -9.12 -2.37 -24.00
CA PRO A 25 -9.59 -2.24 -25.38
C PRO A 25 -10.75 -3.18 -25.76
N ILE A 26 -11.37 -3.81 -24.78
CA ILE A 26 -12.54 -4.66 -24.95
C ILE A 26 -13.65 -4.18 -24.00
N GLU A 27 -14.89 -4.39 -24.36
CA GLU A 27 -16.02 -4.15 -23.46
C GLU A 27 -15.93 -5.06 -22.24
N LEU A 28 -15.92 -4.44 -21.06
CA LEU A 28 -15.79 -5.11 -19.78
C LEU A 28 -16.99 -4.75 -18.89
N ASN A 29 -17.67 -5.77 -18.42
CA ASN A 29 -18.71 -5.63 -17.41
C ASN A 29 -18.67 -6.82 -16.46
N ILE A 30 -18.08 -6.62 -15.28
CA ILE A 30 -17.89 -7.66 -14.26
C ILE A 30 -18.63 -7.22 -13.00
N ASP A 31 -19.66 -7.97 -12.63
CA ASP A 31 -20.46 -7.68 -11.43
C ASP A 31 -19.62 -7.88 -10.15
N SER A 32 -18.87 -8.98 -10.08
CA SER A 32 -17.97 -9.24 -8.95
C SER A 32 -16.77 -10.12 -9.30
N ILE A 33 -15.64 -9.85 -8.64
CA ILE A 33 -14.44 -10.70 -8.60
C ILE A 33 -14.24 -11.09 -7.15
N LEU A 34 -14.07 -12.39 -6.88
CA LEU A 34 -13.73 -12.90 -5.57
C LEU A 34 -12.32 -13.46 -5.59
N ILE A 35 -11.52 -13.04 -4.62
CA ILE A 35 -10.17 -13.55 -4.35
C ILE A 35 -10.23 -14.22 -2.99
N GLN A 36 -9.78 -15.46 -2.89
CA GLN A 36 -9.85 -16.24 -1.68
C GLN A 36 -8.53 -16.91 -1.37
N ASN A 37 -8.16 -16.97 -0.08
CA ASN A 37 -7.00 -17.71 0.44
C ASN A 37 -5.72 -17.45 -0.35
N SER A 38 -5.49 -16.20 -0.74
CA SER A 38 -4.36 -15.80 -1.56
C SER A 38 -3.25 -15.19 -0.71
N ALA A 39 -2.04 -15.09 -1.28
CA ALA A 39 -0.90 -14.45 -0.65
C ALA A 39 -0.12 -13.63 -1.67
N ILE A 40 0.49 -12.54 -1.21
CA ILE A 40 1.38 -11.68 -1.99
C ILE A 40 2.64 -11.43 -1.16
N THR A 41 3.80 -11.63 -1.77
CA THR A 41 5.07 -11.14 -1.25
C THR A 41 5.55 -9.98 -2.13
N TYR A 42 5.66 -8.80 -1.56
CA TYR A 42 6.32 -7.67 -2.21
C TYR A 42 7.79 -7.65 -1.83
N SER A 43 8.67 -7.55 -2.81
CA SER A 43 10.11 -7.47 -2.59
C SER A 43 10.73 -6.31 -3.36
N GLU A 44 11.65 -5.59 -2.72
CA GLU A 44 12.37 -4.48 -3.31
C GLU A 44 13.85 -4.56 -2.96
N LEU A 45 14.73 -4.16 -3.90
CA LEU A 45 16.15 -4.07 -3.63
C LEU A 45 16.45 -2.82 -2.79
N GLY A 46 17.18 -3.02 -1.70
CA GLY A 46 17.63 -1.93 -0.85
C GLY A 46 18.53 -0.93 -1.59
N VAL A 47 18.79 0.21 -0.96
CA VAL A 47 19.57 1.33 -1.53
C VAL A 47 20.91 0.88 -2.11
N ASN A 48 21.55 -0.09 -1.47
CA ASN A 48 22.86 -0.62 -1.91
C ASN A 48 22.76 -1.79 -2.90
N LYS A 49 21.52 -2.14 -3.34
CA LYS A 49 21.23 -3.22 -4.31
C LYS A 49 21.83 -4.59 -3.95
N SER A 50 22.32 -4.77 -2.72
CA SER A 50 22.96 -6.00 -2.24
C SER A 50 22.02 -6.90 -1.42
N LYS A 51 20.95 -6.32 -0.87
CA LYS A 51 19.95 -7.03 -0.06
C LYS A 51 18.56 -6.63 -0.49
N SER A 52 17.66 -7.61 -0.56
CA SER A 52 16.24 -7.40 -0.82
C SER A 52 15.49 -7.30 0.50
N GLY A 53 14.60 -6.32 0.62
CA GLY A 53 13.59 -6.28 1.65
C GLY A 53 12.29 -6.85 1.13
N SER A 54 11.55 -7.56 1.98
CA SER A 54 10.26 -8.13 1.61
C SER A 54 9.21 -7.90 2.68
N ILE A 55 7.96 -7.85 2.26
CA ILE A 55 6.79 -7.83 3.12
C ILE A 55 5.77 -8.84 2.61
N ASP A 56 5.25 -9.66 3.52
CA ASP A 56 4.28 -10.69 3.20
C ASP A 56 2.87 -10.26 3.64
N ILE A 57 1.92 -10.45 2.74
CA ILE A 57 0.49 -10.32 3.01
C ILE A 57 -0.14 -11.67 2.68
N THR A 58 -0.69 -12.33 3.68
CA THR A 58 -1.26 -13.68 3.58
C THR A 58 -2.75 -13.69 3.91
N ASP A 59 -3.39 -14.82 3.71
CA ASP A 59 -4.83 -15.03 3.97
C ASP A 59 -5.71 -13.96 3.32
N ILE A 60 -5.33 -13.54 2.11
CA ILE A 60 -6.04 -12.50 1.39
C ILE A 60 -7.39 -13.04 0.96
N ASN A 61 -8.44 -12.39 1.45
CA ASN A 61 -9.81 -12.55 0.97
C ASN A 61 -10.32 -11.19 0.52
N ALA A 62 -10.66 -11.07 -0.76
CA ALA A 62 -11.10 -9.80 -1.32
C ALA A 62 -12.32 -9.98 -2.23
N SER A 63 -13.13 -8.94 -2.29
CA SER A 63 -14.21 -8.79 -3.27
C SER A 63 -14.06 -7.46 -4.01
N ILE A 64 -14.21 -7.51 -5.33
CA ILE A 64 -14.22 -6.31 -6.17
C ILE A 64 -15.54 -6.33 -6.93
N ALA A 65 -16.34 -5.29 -6.78
CA ALA A 65 -17.67 -5.19 -7.38
C ALA A 65 -17.74 -4.03 -8.38
N GLY A 66 -18.57 -4.20 -9.41
CA GLY A 66 -18.95 -3.15 -10.34
C GLY A 66 -17.84 -2.68 -11.27
N VAL A 67 -16.94 -3.57 -11.72
CA VAL A 67 -15.84 -3.22 -12.64
C VAL A 67 -16.35 -3.20 -14.07
N THR A 68 -16.44 -2.01 -14.66
CA THR A 68 -16.93 -1.85 -16.04
C THR A 68 -16.31 -0.63 -16.73
N ASN A 69 -16.06 -0.75 -18.03
CA ASN A 69 -15.69 0.37 -18.91
C ASN A 69 -16.83 0.80 -19.84
N MET A 70 -18.01 0.20 -19.70
CA MET A 70 -19.20 0.53 -20.48
C MET A 70 -19.96 1.71 -19.84
N PRO A 71 -20.13 2.86 -20.53
CA PRO A 71 -20.70 4.09 -19.93
C PRO A 71 -22.08 3.88 -19.29
N GLN A 72 -22.96 3.10 -19.93
CA GLN A 72 -24.30 2.82 -19.41
C GLN A 72 -24.23 2.02 -18.08
N GLN A 73 -23.33 1.05 -17.99
CA GLN A 73 -23.12 0.26 -16.79
C GLN A 73 -22.48 1.09 -15.70
N GLN A 74 -21.51 1.96 -16.04
CA GLN A 74 -20.89 2.89 -15.08
C GLN A 74 -21.95 3.79 -14.43
N GLN A 75 -22.90 4.31 -15.20
CA GLN A 75 -24.03 5.09 -14.66
C GLN A 75 -24.92 4.24 -13.72
N ARG A 76 -25.17 2.99 -14.05
CA ARG A 76 -26.01 2.08 -13.26
C ARG A 76 -25.39 1.70 -11.93
N VAL A 77 -24.09 1.33 -11.94
CA VAL A 77 -23.38 0.84 -10.74
C VAL A 77 -22.78 1.98 -9.90
N GLY A 78 -22.50 3.13 -10.51
CA GLY A 78 -21.99 4.34 -9.88
C GLY A 78 -20.52 4.31 -9.50
N LYS A 79 -19.97 3.15 -9.12
CA LYS A 79 -18.57 3.00 -8.72
C LYS A 79 -18.10 1.55 -8.78
N ALA A 80 -16.80 1.34 -8.94
CA ALA A 80 -16.14 0.09 -8.55
C ALA A 80 -15.75 0.15 -7.06
N LEU A 81 -15.91 -0.95 -6.35
CA LEU A 81 -15.62 -1.06 -4.93
C LEU A 81 -14.83 -2.34 -4.64
N MET A 82 -13.64 -2.19 -4.03
CA MET A 82 -12.87 -3.30 -3.51
C MET A 82 -12.92 -3.30 -1.99
N LYS A 83 -13.11 -4.47 -1.41
CA LYS A 83 -12.93 -4.75 0.03
C LYS A 83 -11.97 -5.91 0.16
N MET A 84 -11.03 -5.81 1.09
CA MET A 84 -10.03 -6.83 1.33
C MET A 84 -9.78 -7.00 2.82
N GLU A 85 -9.65 -8.24 3.25
CA GLU A 85 -9.12 -8.64 4.55
C GLU A 85 -7.91 -9.55 4.32
N ALA A 86 -6.87 -9.41 5.14
CA ALA A 86 -5.62 -10.16 5.02
C ALA A 86 -4.87 -10.19 6.36
N LEU A 87 -3.75 -10.91 6.40
CA LEU A 87 -2.76 -10.83 7.48
C LEU A 87 -1.48 -10.16 6.96
N LEU A 88 -1.07 -9.09 7.61
CA LEU A 88 0.21 -8.42 7.40
C LEU A 88 1.28 -9.12 8.23
N VAL A 89 2.34 -9.61 7.58
CA VAL A 89 3.47 -10.37 8.16
C VAL A 89 3.01 -11.51 9.09
N GLY A 90 1.86 -12.13 8.79
CA GLY A 90 1.29 -13.23 9.53
C GLY A 90 0.75 -12.88 10.93
N GLN A 91 0.62 -11.62 11.30
CA GLN A 91 0.22 -11.19 12.64
C GLN A 91 -0.95 -10.22 12.68
N SER A 92 -0.83 -9.09 11.96
CA SER A 92 -1.82 -8.04 12.05
C SER A 92 -2.91 -8.24 11.02
N ARG A 93 -4.17 -8.19 11.43
CA ARG A 93 -5.29 -8.14 10.50
C ARG A 93 -5.22 -6.81 9.75
N LEU A 94 -5.19 -6.91 8.45
CA LEU A 94 -5.22 -5.81 7.49
C LEU A 94 -6.59 -5.75 6.85
N THR A 95 -7.26 -4.62 6.93
CA THR A 95 -8.50 -4.37 6.19
C THR A 95 -8.30 -3.19 5.24
N THR A 96 -8.78 -3.34 4.01
CA THR A 96 -8.66 -2.30 2.98
C THR A 96 -9.98 -2.11 2.27
N MET A 97 -10.34 -0.87 2.00
CA MET A 97 -11.44 -0.50 1.12
C MET A 97 -10.91 0.49 0.08
N LEU A 98 -11.19 0.23 -1.20
CA LEU A 98 -10.91 1.14 -2.31
C LEU A 98 -12.21 1.39 -3.06
N SER A 99 -12.58 2.67 -3.22
CA SER A 99 -13.75 3.11 -3.96
C SER A 99 -13.33 3.99 -5.13
N ILE A 100 -13.82 3.65 -6.33
CA ILE A 100 -13.52 4.32 -7.59
C ILE A 100 -14.85 4.75 -8.21
N PRO A 101 -15.31 5.99 -7.96
CA PRO A 101 -16.53 6.51 -8.56
C PRO A 101 -16.39 6.66 -10.07
N TYR A 102 -17.47 6.47 -10.81
CA TYR A 102 -17.48 6.60 -12.26
C TYR A 102 -17.92 8.00 -12.76
N ASP A 103 -18.51 8.80 -11.90
CA ASP A 103 -18.98 10.16 -12.20
C ASP A 103 -17.85 11.21 -12.16
N LYS A 104 -16.72 10.87 -11.54
CA LYS A 104 -15.55 11.76 -11.41
C LYS A 104 -14.25 10.97 -11.45
N ASP A 105 -13.17 11.63 -11.86
CA ASP A 105 -11.83 11.03 -11.86
C ASP A 105 -11.18 11.16 -10.47
N ALA A 106 -11.63 10.33 -9.57
CA ALA A 106 -11.21 10.31 -8.18
C ALA A 106 -11.20 8.88 -7.64
N PHE A 107 -10.59 8.68 -6.49
CA PHE A 107 -10.69 7.46 -5.70
C PHE A 107 -10.57 7.79 -4.22
N SER A 108 -11.08 6.91 -3.38
CA SER A 108 -10.81 6.91 -1.95
C SER A 108 -10.34 5.53 -1.50
N MET A 109 -9.37 5.52 -0.60
CA MET A 109 -8.80 4.30 -0.04
C MET A 109 -8.69 4.43 1.47
N SER A 110 -9.04 3.39 2.19
CA SER A 110 -8.76 3.24 3.61
C SER A 110 -8.03 1.93 3.87
N VAL A 111 -7.06 1.97 4.77
CA VAL A 111 -6.28 0.81 5.22
C VAL A 111 -6.20 0.87 6.74
N ASN A 112 -6.62 -0.21 7.38
CA ASN A 112 -6.56 -0.34 8.84
C ASN A 112 -5.83 -1.62 9.21
N THR A 113 -5.07 -1.56 10.31
CA THR A 113 -4.41 -2.74 10.86
C THR A 113 -4.76 -2.90 12.34
N THR A 114 -4.62 -4.12 12.83
CA THR A 114 -4.64 -4.41 14.27
C THR A 114 -3.23 -4.39 14.86
N ALA A 115 -3.11 -4.67 16.14
CA ALA A 115 -1.84 -4.71 16.84
C ALA A 115 -0.89 -5.79 16.30
N MET A 116 0.42 -5.53 16.36
CA MET A 116 1.48 -6.48 16.03
C MET A 116 2.81 -6.09 16.68
N ASP A 117 3.73 -7.07 16.78
CA ASP A 117 5.13 -6.82 17.12
C ASP A 117 5.86 -6.18 15.91
N LEU A 118 6.38 -4.95 16.10
CA LEU A 118 7.06 -4.22 15.03
C LEU A 118 8.38 -4.88 14.60
N VAL A 119 9.00 -5.74 15.45
CA VAL A 119 10.21 -6.51 15.10
C VAL A 119 9.97 -7.38 13.84
N LYS A 120 8.74 -7.79 13.59
CA LYS A 120 8.36 -8.56 12.40
C LYS A 120 8.54 -7.80 11.08
N LEU A 121 8.68 -6.48 11.12
CA LEU A 121 8.98 -5.66 9.95
C LEU A 121 10.47 -5.64 9.59
N ASN A 122 11.35 -6.22 10.39
CA ASN A 122 12.80 -6.24 10.14
C ASN A 122 13.22 -6.85 8.80
N PRO A 123 12.55 -7.86 8.23
CA PRO A 123 12.84 -8.32 6.87
C PRO A 123 12.69 -7.22 5.81
N THR A 124 11.88 -6.21 6.08
CA THR A 124 11.67 -5.04 5.22
C THR A 124 12.57 -3.88 5.62
N THR A 125 12.55 -3.49 6.90
CA THR A 125 13.19 -2.25 7.37
C THR A 125 14.72 -2.31 7.36
N LYS A 126 15.32 -3.46 7.68
CA LYS A 126 16.77 -3.62 7.66
C LYS A 126 17.36 -3.41 6.26
N PRO A 127 16.92 -4.12 5.21
CA PRO A 127 17.50 -3.97 3.88
C PRO A 127 17.07 -2.69 3.17
N LEU A 128 15.85 -2.20 3.36
CA LEU A 128 15.35 -1.04 2.62
C LEU A 128 15.71 0.29 3.27
N ALA A 129 15.60 0.38 4.60
CA ALA A 129 15.79 1.62 5.36
C ALA A 129 17.09 1.65 6.18
N GLY A 130 17.78 0.52 6.31
CA GLY A 130 18.94 0.42 7.22
C GLY A 130 18.54 0.57 8.69
N VAL A 131 17.33 0.16 9.05
CA VAL A 131 16.78 0.28 10.40
C VAL A 131 16.51 -1.11 10.96
N ASP A 132 17.11 -1.39 12.12
CA ASP A 132 16.83 -2.58 12.92
C ASP A 132 15.88 -2.21 14.05
N ILE A 133 14.69 -2.78 14.06
CA ILE A 133 13.71 -2.63 15.13
C ILE A 133 14.08 -3.62 16.23
N ILE A 134 14.51 -3.11 17.38
CA ILE A 134 14.93 -3.92 18.53
C ILE A 134 13.70 -4.34 19.34
N SER A 135 12.77 -3.42 19.52
CA SER A 135 11.48 -3.65 20.18
C SER A 135 10.43 -2.67 19.70
N GLY A 136 9.17 -2.95 19.93
CA GLY A 136 8.06 -2.05 19.65
C GLY A 136 6.76 -2.81 19.42
N GLN A 137 5.68 -2.25 19.92
CA GLN A 137 4.32 -2.77 19.71
C GLN A 137 3.52 -1.75 18.90
N LEU A 138 3.06 -2.16 17.75
CA LEU A 138 2.05 -1.44 17.00
C LEU A 138 0.69 -1.69 17.67
N HIS A 139 -0.08 -0.64 17.90
CA HIS A 139 -1.48 -0.75 18.31
C HIS A 139 -2.38 -0.78 17.09
N LYS A 140 -2.17 0.15 16.16
CA LYS A 140 -2.89 0.23 14.88
C LYS A 140 -2.17 1.12 13.88
N ILE A 141 -2.46 0.89 12.62
CA ILE A 141 -2.34 1.87 11.54
C ILE A 141 -3.76 2.21 11.07
N ASP A 142 -4.04 3.49 10.90
CA ASP A 142 -5.23 3.99 10.22
C ASP A 142 -4.75 4.93 9.11
N PHE A 143 -4.92 4.50 7.88
CA PHE A 143 -4.52 5.24 6.70
C PHE A 143 -5.74 5.52 5.83
N GLN A 144 -5.91 6.77 5.47
CA GLN A 144 -6.95 7.24 4.56
C GLN A 144 -6.33 8.06 3.45
N MET A 145 -6.77 7.83 2.23
CA MET A 145 -6.32 8.55 1.06
C MET A 145 -7.50 8.89 0.17
N GLU A 146 -7.52 10.13 -0.30
CA GLU A 146 -8.37 10.58 -1.38
C GLU A 146 -7.49 11.11 -2.49
N GLY A 147 -7.71 10.65 -3.70
CA GLY A 147 -6.90 11.03 -4.84
C GLY A 147 -7.73 11.33 -6.07
N SER A 148 -7.12 12.08 -6.98
CA SER A 148 -7.59 12.36 -8.33
C SER A 148 -6.40 12.30 -9.28
N GLU A 149 -6.59 12.66 -10.54
CA GLU A 149 -5.54 12.63 -11.56
C GLU A 149 -4.25 13.35 -11.13
N ASN A 150 -4.36 14.50 -10.45
CA ASN A 150 -3.22 15.38 -10.18
C ASN A 150 -2.93 15.58 -8.68
N ARG A 151 -3.75 15.03 -7.79
CA ARG A 151 -3.63 15.27 -6.35
C ARG A 151 -3.98 14.01 -5.56
N ALA A 152 -3.26 13.82 -4.48
CA ALA A 152 -3.63 12.87 -3.44
C ALA A 152 -3.44 13.51 -2.07
N ASN A 153 -4.48 13.48 -1.25
CA ASN A 153 -4.44 13.84 0.16
C ASN A 153 -4.50 12.57 0.97
N ASN A 154 -3.68 12.48 1.99
CA ASN A 154 -3.70 11.33 2.89
C ASN A 154 -3.56 11.74 4.34
N THR A 155 -4.09 10.88 5.21
CA THR A 155 -3.90 10.94 6.66
C THR A 155 -3.39 9.58 7.09
N LEU A 156 -2.33 9.57 7.90
CA LEU A 156 -1.77 8.38 8.49
C LEU A 156 -1.71 8.54 10.01
N ILE A 157 -2.38 7.66 10.73
CA ILE A 157 -2.23 7.50 12.18
C ILE A 157 -1.43 6.20 12.37
N PHE A 158 -0.27 6.32 13.02
CA PHE A 158 0.60 5.21 13.37
C PHE A 158 0.74 5.20 14.91
N ASP A 159 -0.08 4.39 15.54
CA ASP A 159 -0.15 4.30 17.01
C ASP A 159 0.69 3.13 17.50
N TYR A 160 1.71 3.43 18.29
CA TYR A 160 2.69 2.44 18.77
C TYR A 160 3.22 2.79 20.16
N GLN A 161 3.86 1.80 20.81
CA GLN A 161 4.55 2.01 22.08
C GLN A 161 5.88 1.23 22.15
N ASN A 162 6.76 1.69 23.07
CA ASN A 162 8.02 1.03 23.42
C ASN A 162 8.93 0.75 22.20
N LEU A 163 8.93 1.66 21.22
CA LEU A 163 9.73 1.52 20.01
C LEU A 163 11.20 1.84 20.30
N ASP A 164 12.08 0.86 20.08
CA ASP A 164 13.54 1.01 20.11
C ASP A 164 14.12 0.64 18.74
N LEU A 165 14.92 1.54 18.18
CA LEU A 165 15.48 1.44 16.83
C LEU A 165 16.99 1.56 16.85
N LYS A 166 17.67 0.73 16.05
CA LYS A 166 19.09 0.82 15.75
C LYS A 166 19.26 1.14 14.27
N ILE A 167 19.99 2.24 13.95
CA ILE A 167 20.37 2.54 12.57
C ILE A 167 21.58 1.68 12.21
N ILE A 168 21.47 0.93 11.12
CA ILE A 168 22.54 0.12 10.55
C ILE A 168 23.31 1.00 9.56
N SER A 169 24.56 1.35 9.90
CA SER A 169 25.44 2.06 8.96
C SER A 169 26.17 1.06 8.08
N ASP A 170 26.22 1.28 6.77
CA ASP A 170 26.99 0.49 5.81
C ASP A 170 28.53 0.62 5.98
N LYS A 171 28.97 1.55 6.80
CA LYS A 171 30.37 1.66 7.22
C LYS A 171 30.51 0.92 8.53
N GLY A 172 31.06 -0.29 8.49
CA GLY A 172 31.23 -1.22 9.60
C GLY A 172 31.24 -0.56 10.98
N GLU A 173 30.54 -1.15 11.90
CA GLU A 173 30.34 -0.78 13.31
C GLU A 173 31.16 0.40 13.84
N LYS A 174 30.61 1.61 13.77
CA LYS A 174 31.03 2.67 14.70
C LYS A 174 29.97 2.81 15.76
N LYS A 175 30.24 2.20 16.92
CA LYS A 175 29.54 2.43 18.18
C LYS A 175 29.37 3.94 18.37
N GLY A 176 28.14 4.39 18.46
CA GLY A 176 27.80 5.74 18.83
C GLY A 176 26.51 5.74 19.65
N ARG A 177 26.63 5.25 20.92
CA ARG A 177 25.64 5.60 21.95
C ARG A 177 25.74 7.11 22.15
N LYS A 178 24.71 7.86 21.84
CA LYS A 178 24.50 9.19 22.41
C LYS A 178 23.35 9.07 23.40
N LYS A 179 23.73 9.43 24.65
CA LYS A 179 22.80 9.63 25.77
C LYS A 179 21.83 10.77 25.46
#